data_6f16529b648aebea4d50858013d72a6b
#
_entry.id   6f16529b648aebea4d50858013d72a6b
#
_cell.length_a   1.000
_cell.length_b   1.000
_cell.length_c   1.000
_cell.angle_alpha   90.00
_cell.angle_beta   90.00
_cell.angle_gamma   90.00
#
_symmetry.space_group_name_H-M   'P 1'
#
loop_
_entity.id
_entity.type
_entity.pdbx_description
1 polymer ?
#
loop_
_entity_poly.entity_id
_entity_poly.type
_entity_poly.pdbx_seq_one_letter_code
_entity_poly.pdbx_strand_id
1 'polypeptide(L)'
;MPKEFNVYIDESGDEGINKGSKFFILTAVIVHKSEDLEISKSVDEIKKTLEMNIKTQLHWKLLKGMPNKKMIMDTVSKLNVKIINIIVYTSSIKFIPSRDLYYYFNGYLYERICWYMEEENGIANINISSRGNLSKKKLSEYINKKNHDKFTIDASKIKQIKIIPNERKNCFS
;
A
#
# COMPACT_ATOMS: atom_id res chain seq x y z
N MET A 1 -1.92 -26.33 -3.62
CA MET A 1 -1.85 -25.04 -4.35
C MET A 1 -1.43 -23.96 -3.36
N PRO A 2 -0.62 -22.97 -3.74
CA PRO A 2 -0.25 -21.89 -2.84
C PRO A 2 -1.49 -21.08 -2.43
N LYS A 3 -1.47 -20.50 -1.22
CA LYS A 3 -2.50 -19.56 -0.77
C LYS A 3 -2.45 -18.29 -1.63
N GLU A 4 -3.59 -17.72 -1.96
CA GLU A 4 -3.64 -16.46 -2.70
C GLU A 4 -3.95 -15.29 -1.76
N PHE A 5 -3.16 -14.22 -1.85
CA PHE A 5 -3.33 -12.98 -1.10
C PHE A 5 -3.55 -11.79 -2.03
N ASN A 6 -4.44 -10.89 -1.64
CA ASN A 6 -4.54 -9.57 -2.21
C ASN A 6 -3.72 -8.60 -1.35
N VAL A 7 -2.87 -7.82 -2.00
CA VAL A 7 -1.99 -6.85 -1.35
C VAL A 7 -2.36 -5.46 -1.88
N TYR A 8 -2.75 -4.58 -0.98
CA TYR A 8 -3.13 -3.20 -1.29
C TYR A 8 -2.03 -2.26 -0.81
N ILE A 9 -1.44 -1.50 -1.74
CA ILE A 9 -0.32 -0.59 -1.44
C ILE A 9 -0.77 0.85 -1.66
N ASP A 10 -0.54 1.69 -0.65
CA ASP A 10 -0.74 3.13 -0.73
C ASP A 10 0.43 3.86 -0.04
N GLU A 11 0.59 5.16 -0.37
CA GLU A 11 1.64 5.98 0.21
C GLU A 11 1.08 7.20 0.95
N SER A 12 1.87 7.67 1.91
CA SER A 12 1.64 8.92 2.63
C SER A 12 2.92 9.73 2.73
N GLY A 13 2.81 11.04 2.56
CA GLY A 13 3.95 11.96 2.53
C GLY A 13 4.64 12.02 1.17
N ASP A 14 5.74 12.78 1.12
CA ASP A 14 6.55 12.99 -0.08
C ASP A 14 7.90 12.30 0.08
N GLU A 15 8.36 11.59 -0.98
CA GLU A 15 9.64 10.88 -0.98
C GLU A 15 10.87 11.78 -1.10
N GLY A 16 10.67 13.09 -1.32
CA GLY A 16 11.76 14.03 -1.58
C GLY A 16 12.25 14.78 -0.33
N ILE A 17 13.56 15.06 -0.29
CA ILE A 17 14.16 15.95 0.71
C ILE A 17 13.57 17.35 0.55
N ASN A 18 13.17 17.98 1.66
CA ASN A 18 12.60 19.36 1.68
C ASN A 18 11.28 19.55 0.92
N LYS A 19 10.53 18.48 0.66
CA LYS A 19 9.19 18.56 0.05
C LYS A 19 8.04 18.72 1.04
N GLY A 20 8.33 19.07 2.29
CA GLY A 20 7.33 19.39 3.32
C GLY A 20 6.91 18.24 4.22
N SER A 21 7.08 16.99 3.81
CA SER A 21 6.78 15.83 4.66
C SER A 21 8.01 15.37 5.42
N LYS A 22 7.90 15.28 6.75
CA LYS A 22 8.94 14.74 7.62
C LYS A 22 9.15 13.25 7.42
N PHE A 23 8.09 12.53 7.07
CA PHE A 23 8.10 11.11 6.80
C PHE A 23 7.47 10.80 5.45
N PHE A 24 8.06 9.85 4.74
CA PHE A 24 7.44 9.15 3.64
C PHE A 24 7.15 7.72 4.08
N ILE A 25 5.91 7.28 3.89
CA ILE A 25 5.45 5.97 4.36
C ILE A 25 4.83 5.23 3.19
N LEU A 26 5.29 4.00 2.96
CA LEU A 26 4.64 3.03 2.09
C LEU A 26 3.97 1.97 2.97
N THR A 27 2.69 1.75 2.77
CA THR A 27 1.92 0.76 3.52
C THR A 27 1.39 -0.30 2.58
N ALA A 28 1.63 -1.58 2.90
CA ALA A 28 0.97 -2.71 2.28
C ALA A 28 0.00 -3.34 3.29
N VAL A 29 -1.26 -3.48 2.90
CA VAL A 29 -2.28 -4.27 3.61
C VAL A 29 -2.45 -5.58 2.86
N ILE A 30 -2.18 -6.70 3.53
CA ILE A 30 -2.22 -8.04 2.96
C ILE A 30 -3.41 -8.79 3.53
N VAL A 31 -4.23 -9.33 2.65
CA VAL A 31 -5.49 -10.00 2.96
C VAL A 31 -5.52 -11.35 2.26
N HIS A 32 -5.95 -12.40 2.93
CA HIS A 32 -6.24 -13.67 2.27
C HIS A 32 -7.39 -13.46 1.27
N LYS A 33 -7.23 -13.95 0.04
CA LYS A 33 -8.18 -13.67 -1.06
C LYS A 33 -9.62 -14.07 -0.74
N SER A 34 -9.82 -15.13 0.04
CA SER A 34 -11.16 -15.57 0.45
C SER A 34 -11.84 -14.62 1.44
N GLU A 35 -11.06 -13.78 2.17
CA GLU A 35 -11.55 -12.85 3.20
C GLU A 35 -11.73 -11.42 2.65
N ASP A 36 -11.24 -11.15 1.46
CA ASP A 36 -11.21 -9.81 0.85
C ASP A 36 -12.59 -9.14 0.78
N LEU A 37 -13.62 -9.92 0.42
CA LEU A 37 -15.00 -9.42 0.37
C LEU A 37 -15.53 -9.07 1.76
N GLU A 38 -15.20 -9.85 2.78
CA GLU A 38 -15.65 -9.60 4.16
C GLU A 38 -15.00 -8.33 4.72
N ILE A 39 -13.72 -8.14 4.46
CA ILE A 39 -13.01 -6.91 4.83
C ILE A 39 -13.58 -5.71 4.10
N SER A 40 -13.91 -5.83 2.83
CA SER A 40 -14.56 -4.78 2.05
C SER A 40 -15.93 -4.39 2.64
N LYS A 41 -16.74 -5.36 3.07
CA LYS A 41 -18.01 -5.11 3.78
C LYS A 41 -17.80 -4.40 5.11
N SER A 42 -16.75 -4.76 5.86
CA SER A 42 -16.42 -4.08 7.12
C SER A 42 -16.10 -2.59 6.91
N VAL A 43 -15.41 -2.25 5.82
CA VAL A 43 -15.17 -0.85 5.44
C VAL A 43 -16.48 -0.13 5.08
N ASP A 44 -17.40 -0.79 4.38
CA ASP A 44 -18.71 -0.21 4.06
C ASP A 44 -19.57 0.00 5.30
N GLU A 45 -19.53 -0.90 6.29
CA GLU A 45 -20.19 -0.70 7.58
C GLU A 45 -19.60 0.49 8.36
N ILE A 46 -18.28 0.69 8.33
CA ILE A 46 -17.65 1.89 8.89
C ILE A 46 -18.23 3.16 8.22
N LYS A 47 -18.33 3.18 6.88
CA LYS A 47 -18.87 4.32 6.16
C LYS A 47 -20.33 4.59 6.54
N LYS A 48 -21.16 3.55 6.67
CA LYS A 48 -22.56 3.67 7.10
C LYS A 48 -22.65 4.26 8.51
N THR A 49 -21.85 3.75 9.46
CA THR A 49 -21.82 4.26 10.84
C THR A 49 -21.39 5.73 10.91
N LEU A 50 -20.57 6.18 9.96
CA LEU A 50 -20.12 7.56 9.83
C LEU A 50 -21.06 8.44 8.98
N GLU A 51 -22.21 7.89 8.54
CA GLU A 51 -23.15 8.55 7.64
C GLU A 51 -22.50 9.04 6.32
N MET A 52 -21.46 8.34 5.88
CA MET A 52 -20.74 8.65 4.64
C MET A 52 -21.40 7.95 3.46
N ASN A 53 -21.34 8.58 2.29
CA ASN A 53 -21.72 7.90 1.06
C ASN A 53 -20.76 6.73 0.81
N ILE A 54 -21.30 5.54 0.51
CA ILE A 54 -20.54 4.31 0.26
C ILE A 54 -19.50 4.49 -0.86
N LYS A 55 -19.82 5.31 -1.88
CA LYS A 55 -18.89 5.62 -2.98
C LYS A 55 -17.77 6.58 -2.58
N THR A 56 -17.89 7.28 -1.46
CA THR A 56 -16.85 8.19 -1.00
C THR A 56 -15.68 7.39 -0.43
N GLN A 57 -14.46 7.74 -0.84
CA GLN A 57 -13.25 7.14 -0.27
C GLN A 57 -13.13 7.51 1.21
N LEU A 58 -12.93 6.50 2.07
CA LEU A 58 -12.64 6.73 3.47
C LEU A 58 -11.24 7.32 3.61
N HIS A 59 -11.16 8.57 4.05
CA HIS A 59 -9.90 9.27 4.17
C HIS A 59 -9.75 9.85 5.58
N TRP A 60 -8.60 9.59 6.22
CA TRP A 60 -8.34 10.00 7.60
C TRP A 60 -8.59 11.49 7.89
N LYS A 61 -8.29 12.36 6.91
CA LYS A 61 -8.53 13.82 7.03
C LYS A 61 -10.01 14.20 7.06
N LEU A 62 -10.90 13.36 6.52
CA LEU A 62 -12.34 13.61 6.51
C LEU A 62 -13.01 13.19 7.82
N LEU A 63 -12.30 12.47 8.68
CA LEU A 63 -12.82 11.99 9.95
C LEU A 63 -12.84 13.11 10.98
N LYS A 64 -14.04 13.52 11.35
CA LYS A 64 -14.27 14.54 12.39
C LYS A 64 -14.15 13.91 13.78
N GLY A 65 -13.30 14.51 14.62
CA GLY A 65 -13.15 14.14 16.03
C GLY A 65 -12.40 12.85 16.31
N MET A 66 -11.91 12.71 17.53
CA MET A 66 -11.20 11.52 18.02
C MET A 66 -12.10 10.28 18.16
N PRO A 67 -13.39 10.39 18.55
CA PRO A 67 -14.25 9.20 18.67
C PRO A 67 -14.36 8.40 17.36
N ASN A 68 -14.58 9.09 16.22
CA ASN A 68 -14.68 8.43 14.91
C ASN A 68 -13.37 7.75 14.52
N LYS A 69 -12.23 8.40 14.78
CA LYS A 69 -10.90 7.83 14.53
C LYS A 69 -10.65 6.60 15.38
N LYS A 70 -11.01 6.64 16.66
CA LYS A 70 -10.89 5.50 17.57
C LYS A 70 -11.76 4.34 17.11
N MET A 71 -13.03 4.59 16.79
CA MET A 71 -13.95 3.56 16.29
C MET A 71 -13.39 2.84 15.06
N ILE A 72 -12.82 3.59 14.10
CA ILE A 72 -12.19 2.98 12.92
C ILE A 72 -10.99 2.13 13.32
N MET A 73 -10.10 2.64 14.17
CA MET A 73 -8.93 1.88 14.63
C MET A 73 -9.35 0.60 15.37
N ASP A 74 -10.37 0.68 16.23
CA ASP A 74 -10.91 -0.47 16.96
C ASP A 74 -11.55 -1.50 15.99
N THR A 75 -12.14 -1.05 14.89
CA THR A 75 -12.70 -1.96 13.87
C THR A 75 -11.58 -2.60 13.06
N VAL A 76 -10.64 -1.80 12.56
CA VAL A 76 -9.52 -2.28 11.74
C VAL A 76 -8.63 -3.25 12.53
N SER A 77 -8.43 -3.03 13.83
CA SER A 77 -7.62 -3.92 14.68
C SER A 77 -8.19 -5.33 14.83
N LYS A 78 -9.47 -5.54 14.53
CA LYS A 78 -10.15 -6.85 14.58
C LYS A 78 -10.13 -7.59 13.24
N LEU A 79 -9.72 -6.91 12.15
CA LEU A 79 -9.65 -7.53 10.84
C LEU A 79 -8.45 -8.47 10.76
N ASN A 80 -8.65 -9.61 10.09
CA ASN A 80 -7.57 -10.56 9.83
C ASN A 80 -6.71 -10.07 8.66
N VAL A 81 -5.88 -9.06 8.92
CA VAL A 81 -4.98 -8.45 7.94
C VAL A 81 -3.55 -8.40 8.45
N LYS A 82 -2.58 -8.54 7.54
CA LYS A 82 -1.18 -8.25 7.82
C LYS A 82 -0.85 -6.88 7.26
N ILE A 83 -0.18 -6.04 8.04
CA ILE A 83 0.25 -4.71 7.62
C ILE A 83 1.77 -4.66 7.61
N ILE A 84 2.34 -4.21 6.51
CA ILE A 84 3.78 -3.96 6.35
C ILE A 84 3.96 -2.49 6.02
N ASN A 85 4.78 -1.78 6.82
CA ASN A 85 5.10 -0.38 6.61
C ASN A 85 6.59 -0.20 6.35
N ILE A 86 6.93 0.57 5.32
CA ILE A 86 8.27 1.13 5.12
C ILE A 86 8.18 2.61 5.50
N ILE A 87 8.81 2.98 6.62
CA ILE A 87 8.79 4.34 7.15
C ILE A 87 10.16 4.96 6.89
N VAL A 88 10.19 6.04 6.14
CA VAL A 88 11.40 6.76 5.77
C VAL A 88 11.36 8.14 6.41
N TYR A 89 12.40 8.46 7.21
CA TYR A 89 12.62 9.81 7.70
C TYR A 89 13.35 10.62 6.62
N THR A 90 12.64 11.51 5.96
CA THR A 90 13.13 12.18 4.73
C THR A 90 14.38 13.03 4.95
N SER A 91 14.55 13.62 6.14
CA SER A 91 15.74 14.41 6.49
C SER A 91 17.01 13.57 6.67
N SER A 92 16.89 12.26 6.87
CA SER A 92 18.05 11.35 7.00
C SER A 92 18.58 10.84 5.67
N ILE A 93 17.92 11.15 4.57
CA ILE A 93 18.31 10.72 3.23
C ILE A 93 19.49 11.60 2.79
N LYS A 94 20.72 11.11 2.97
CA LYS A 94 21.92 11.89 2.62
C LYS A 94 22.21 11.97 1.14
N PHE A 95 21.88 10.94 0.37
CA PHE A 95 22.08 10.90 -1.07
C PHE A 95 21.40 9.69 -1.71
N ILE A 96 20.29 9.91 -2.41
CA ILE A 96 19.72 8.97 -3.37
C ILE A 96 19.28 9.80 -4.56
N PRO A 97 19.66 9.47 -5.81
CA PRO A 97 19.20 10.20 -6.97
C PRO A 97 17.69 10.32 -6.97
N SER A 98 17.16 11.53 -7.02
CA SER A 98 15.73 11.84 -6.84
C SER A 98 14.78 11.10 -7.80
N ARG A 99 15.31 10.52 -8.88
CA ARG A 99 14.53 9.82 -9.91
C ARG A 99 14.03 8.44 -9.48
N ASP A 100 14.69 7.79 -8.50
CA ASP A 100 14.45 6.38 -8.16
C ASP A 100 14.02 6.12 -6.72
N LEU A 101 13.80 7.19 -5.91
CA LEU A 101 13.48 7.03 -4.48
C LEU A 101 12.21 6.20 -4.25
N TYR A 102 11.16 6.49 -5.01
CA TYR A 102 9.89 5.76 -4.92
C TYR A 102 10.09 4.27 -5.22
N TYR A 103 10.76 3.94 -6.32
CA TYR A 103 11.05 2.55 -6.68
C TYR A 103 12.00 1.90 -5.69
N TYR A 104 12.97 2.65 -5.18
CA TYR A 104 13.91 2.16 -4.17
C TYR A 104 13.20 1.72 -2.89
N PHE A 105 12.30 2.55 -2.35
CA PHE A 105 11.52 2.20 -1.16
C PHE A 105 10.50 1.09 -1.44
N ASN A 106 9.91 1.06 -2.62
CA ASN A 106 9.09 -0.06 -3.06
C ASN A 106 9.89 -1.38 -3.10
N GLY A 107 11.17 -1.36 -3.45
CA GLY A 107 12.02 -2.53 -3.40
C GLY A 107 12.03 -3.18 -2.01
N TYR A 108 12.19 -2.39 -0.94
CA TYR A 108 12.10 -2.90 0.43
C TYR A 108 10.71 -3.47 0.74
N LEU A 109 9.65 -2.79 0.30
CA LEU A 109 8.30 -3.26 0.54
C LEU A 109 8.03 -4.60 -0.14
N TYR A 110 8.42 -4.72 -1.42
CA TYR A 110 8.27 -5.98 -2.17
C TYR A 110 9.07 -7.11 -1.57
N GLU A 111 10.28 -6.86 -1.11
CA GLU A 111 11.10 -7.86 -0.42
C GLU A 111 10.37 -8.40 0.81
N ARG A 112 9.80 -7.53 1.65
CA ARG A 112 9.03 -7.92 2.85
C ARG A 112 7.74 -8.67 2.50
N ILE A 113 7.07 -8.27 1.41
CA ILE A 113 5.92 -9.00 0.89
C ILE A 113 6.32 -10.41 0.44
N CYS A 114 7.42 -10.55 -0.29
CA CYS A 114 7.91 -11.86 -0.74
C CYS A 114 8.29 -12.76 0.45
N TRP A 115 8.92 -12.24 1.48
CA TRP A 115 9.24 -13.00 2.69
C TRP A 115 7.97 -13.50 3.40
N TYR A 116 6.96 -12.64 3.51
CA TYR A 116 5.68 -13.06 4.07
C TYR A 116 4.98 -14.11 3.19
N MET A 117 5.05 -13.98 1.87
CA MET A 117 4.50 -14.99 0.94
C MET A 117 5.26 -16.33 1.06
N GLU A 118 6.57 -16.29 1.31
CA GLU A 118 7.36 -17.51 1.56
C GLU A 118 6.90 -18.21 2.85
N GLU A 119 6.82 -17.46 3.95
CA GLU A 119 6.36 -17.93 5.26
C GLU A 119 4.96 -18.58 5.18
N GLU A 120 4.04 -17.96 4.45
CA GLU A 120 2.66 -18.41 4.29
C GLU A 120 2.46 -19.48 3.19
N ASN A 121 3.51 -19.87 2.47
CA ASN A 121 3.39 -20.67 1.25
C ASN A 121 2.36 -20.07 0.27
N GLY A 122 2.46 -18.78 0.02
CA GLY A 122 1.49 -17.96 -0.70
C GLY A 122 2.04 -17.28 -1.94
N ILE A 123 1.12 -16.63 -2.66
CA ILE A 123 1.39 -15.75 -3.80
C ILE A 123 0.56 -14.48 -3.70
N ALA A 124 1.14 -13.36 -4.13
CA ALA A 124 0.55 -12.03 -4.00
C ALA A 124 -0.07 -11.52 -5.30
N ASN A 125 -1.30 -11.00 -5.22
CA ASN A 125 -1.92 -10.14 -6.21
C ASN A 125 -1.78 -8.69 -5.74
N ILE A 126 -0.87 -7.92 -6.30
CA ILE A 126 -0.54 -6.57 -5.84
C ILE A 126 -1.43 -5.55 -6.53
N ASN A 127 -2.11 -4.73 -5.73
CA ASN A 127 -2.91 -3.59 -6.13
C ASN A 127 -2.27 -2.34 -5.55
N ILE A 128 -1.76 -1.46 -6.42
CA ILE A 128 -1.08 -0.23 -6.00
C ILE A 128 -1.89 0.99 -6.41
N SER A 129 -2.06 1.93 -5.51
CA SER A 129 -2.72 3.21 -5.79
C SER A 129 -1.94 3.99 -6.84
N SER A 130 -2.64 4.54 -7.85
CA SER A 130 -1.95 5.26 -8.92
C SER A 130 -1.41 6.59 -8.41
N ARG A 131 -0.13 6.84 -8.67
CA ARG A 131 0.54 8.08 -8.35
C ARG A 131 1.18 8.66 -9.61
N GLY A 132 0.77 9.86 -10.00
CA GLY A 132 1.45 10.64 -11.05
C GLY A 132 1.90 9.82 -12.26
N ASN A 133 3.21 9.64 -12.38
CA ASN A 133 3.85 8.94 -13.49
C ASN A 133 4.16 7.46 -13.20
N LEU A 134 3.50 6.84 -12.22
CA LEU A 134 3.70 5.42 -11.93
C LEU A 134 3.28 4.58 -13.13
N SER A 135 4.24 3.85 -13.68
CA SER A 135 4.05 2.96 -14.82
C SER A 135 4.20 1.51 -14.38
N LYS A 136 3.19 0.67 -14.70
CA LYS A 136 3.26 -0.77 -14.46
C LYS A 136 4.51 -1.39 -15.10
N LYS A 137 4.85 -0.96 -16.33
CA LYS A 137 6.03 -1.44 -17.06
C LYS A 137 7.31 -1.12 -16.29
N LYS A 138 7.50 0.15 -15.88
CA LYS A 138 8.68 0.56 -15.11
C LYS A 138 8.78 -0.17 -13.77
N LEU A 139 7.63 -0.39 -13.11
CA LEU A 139 7.61 -1.11 -11.84
C LEU A 139 7.99 -2.58 -12.02
N SER A 140 7.44 -3.25 -13.03
CA SER A 140 7.80 -4.64 -13.36
C SER A 140 9.26 -4.76 -13.78
N GLU A 141 9.77 -3.84 -14.58
CA GLU A 141 11.19 -3.79 -14.98
C GLU A 141 12.09 -3.59 -13.74
N TYR A 142 11.70 -2.72 -12.83
CA TYR A 142 12.43 -2.48 -11.60
C TYR A 142 12.48 -3.73 -10.72
N ILE A 143 11.35 -4.40 -10.52
CA ILE A 143 11.27 -5.64 -9.74
C ILE A 143 12.14 -6.72 -10.37
N ASN A 144 12.02 -6.92 -11.68
CA ASN A 144 12.81 -7.92 -12.40
C ASN A 144 14.32 -7.62 -12.40
N LYS A 145 14.71 -6.34 -12.54
CA LYS A 145 16.11 -5.91 -12.50
C LYS A 145 16.72 -6.02 -11.12
N LYS A 146 15.93 -5.84 -10.07
CA LYS A 146 16.39 -5.85 -8.68
C LYS A 146 16.55 -7.25 -8.09
N ASN A 147 16.05 -8.27 -8.73
CA ASN A 147 16.38 -9.66 -8.36
C ASN A 147 17.90 -9.94 -8.35
N HIS A 148 18.74 -8.98 -8.77
CA HIS A 148 20.16 -9.22 -8.94
C HIS A 148 21.10 -8.45 -7.98
N ASP A 149 20.72 -7.30 -7.38
CA ASP A 149 21.76 -6.46 -6.76
C ASP A 149 21.57 -6.06 -5.28
N LYS A 150 20.36 -5.84 -4.78
CA LYS A 150 20.18 -5.28 -3.41
C LYS A 150 19.03 -5.85 -2.61
N PHE A 151 18.05 -6.44 -3.25
CA PHE A 151 16.85 -6.96 -2.60
C PHE A 151 16.64 -8.42 -3.01
N THR A 152 16.28 -9.24 -2.02
CA THR A 152 15.92 -10.65 -2.25
C THR A 152 14.43 -10.70 -2.62
N ILE A 153 14.07 -10.21 -3.81
CA ILE A 153 12.69 -10.28 -4.32
C ILE A 153 12.55 -11.56 -5.13
N ASP A 154 11.74 -12.48 -4.64
CA ASP A 154 11.34 -13.65 -5.42
C ASP A 154 10.12 -13.31 -6.28
N ALA A 155 10.35 -13.06 -7.56
CA ALA A 155 9.28 -12.71 -8.50
C ALA A 155 8.20 -13.82 -8.65
N SER A 156 8.52 -15.09 -8.32
CA SER A 156 7.54 -16.18 -8.33
C SER A 156 6.44 -16.02 -7.28
N LYS A 157 6.71 -15.24 -6.23
CA LYS A 157 5.74 -14.92 -5.18
C LYS A 157 4.76 -13.81 -5.59
N ILE A 158 4.99 -13.14 -6.72
CA ILE A 158 4.15 -12.05 -7.23
C ILE A 158 3.42 -12.55 -8.48
N LYS A 159 2.12 -12.87 -8.34
CA LYS A 159 1.29 -13.38 -9.44
C LYS A 159 0.93 -12.28 -10.44
N GLN A 160 0.57 -11.09 -9.95
CA GLN A 160 0.20 -9.95 -10.78
C GLN A 160 0.38 -8.62 -10.05
N ILE A 161 0.56 -7.55 -10.84
CA ILE A 161 0.56 -6.18 -10.36
C ILE A 161 -0.48 -5.39 -11.13
N LYS A 162 -1.37 -4.70 -10.42
CA LYS A 162 -2.37 -3.78 -10.97
C LYS A 162 -2.16 -2.39 -10.38
N ILE A 163 -2.24 -1.36 -11.22
CA ILE A 163 -2.30 0.03 -10.77
C ILE A 163 -3.77 0.41 -10.75
N ILE A 164 -4.27 0.78 -9.57
CA ILE A 164 -5.65 1.21 -9.38
C ILE A 164 -5.69 2.72 -9.53
N PRO A 165 -6.54 3.28 -10.42
CA PRO A 165 -6.68 4.72 -10.56
C PRO A 165 -7.04 5.37 -9.22
N ASN A 166 -6.36 6.45 -8.88
CA ASN A 166 -6.73 7.25 -7.73
C ASN A 166 -7.92 8.14 -8.14
N GLU A 167 -9.12 7.85 -7.64
CA GLU A 167 -10.36 8.57 -7.98
C GLU A 167 -10.36 10.05 -7.55
N ARG A 168 -9.27 10.52 -6.92
CA ARG A 168 -9.14 11.91 -6.45
C ARG A 168 -9.18 12.98 -7.55
N LYS A 169 -9.09 12.61 -8.84
CA LYS A 169 -9.05 13.61 -9.94
C LYS A 169 -10.41 14.21 -10.30
N ASN A 170 -11.52 13.66 -9.82
CA ASN A 170 -12.86 14.11 -10.21
C ASN A 170 -13.61 14.95 -9.16
N CYS A 171 -12.96 15.37 -8.09
CA CYS A 171 -13.60 16.21 -7.05
C CYS A 171 -13.33 17.72 -7.19
N PHE A 172 -12.63 18.15 -8.24
CA PHE A 172 -12.39 19.57 -8.54
C PHE A 172 -12.51 19.81 -10.05
N SER A 173 -13.72 19.68 -10.57
CA SER A 173 -14.14 20.30 -11.83
C SER A 173 -15.52 20.91 -11.64
#